data_fff299f3c1dc578c11c339ea2f4cf551
#
_entry.id   fff299f3c1dc578c11c339ea2f4cf551
#
_cell.length_a   1.000
_cell.length_b   1.000
_cell.length_c   1.000
_cell.angle_alpha   90.00
_cell.angle_beta   90.00
_cell.angle_gamma   90.00
#
_symmetry.space_group_name_H-M   'P 1'
#
loop_
_entity.id
_entity.type
_entity.pdbx_description
1 polymer ?
#
loop_
_entity_poly.entity_id
_entity_poly.type
_entity_poly.pdbx_seq_one_letter_code
_entity_poly.pdbx_strand_id
1 'polypeptide(L)'
;MITCYLKYVIDPFKTKEFEQYGKMWIPLVNEMGGIHHGYFLPHEGANNIGYALFSFPSLATYEEYRAKIPTCAKCMEAIRFAEETRCILSFERSFMKPVFE
;
A
#
# COMPACT_ATOMS: atom_id res chain seq x y z
N MET A 1 5.82 14.01 -10.84
CA MET A 1 5.68 12.73 -10.13
C MET A 1 5.47 12.97 -8.65
N ILE A 2 4.58 12.22 -8.06
CA ILE A 2 4.36 12.22 -6.60
C ILE A 2 4.55 10.80 -6.09
N THR A 3 4.94 10.67 -4.83
CA THR A 3 5.08 9.38 -4.17
C THR A 3 4.16 9.32 -2.96
N CYS A 4 3.31 8.32 -2.94
CA CYS A 4 2.46 8.03 -1.80
C CYS A 4 3.27 7.23 -0.79
N TYR A 5 3.27 7.71 0.43
CA TYR A 5 3.90 7.08 1.57
C TYR A 5 2.80 6.61 2.51
N LEU A 6 2.79 5.33 2.80
CA LEU A 6 1.88 4.74 3.76
C LEU A 6 2.65 4.17 4.93
N LYS A 7 2.31 4.61 6.12
CA LYS A 7 2.83 4.06 7.36
C LYS A 7 1.69 3.28 8.01
N TYR A 8 1.89 1.99 8.20
CA TYR A 8 0.89 1.10 8.78
C TYR A 8 1.25 0.74 10.21
N VAL A 9 0.25 0.79 11.08
CA VAL A 9 0.32 0.10 12.36
C VAL A 9 -0.33 -1.25 12.14
N ILE A 10 0.44 -2.31 12.24
CA ILE A 10 -0.02 -3.67 11.95
C ILE A 10 -0.09 -4.50 13.23
N ASP A 11 -0.89 -5.55 13.20
CA ASP A 11 -0.92 -6.53 14.28
C ASP A 11 0.40 -7.32 14.23
N PRO A 12 1.23 -7.28 15.28
CA PRO A 12 2.53 -7.96 15.25
C PRO A 12 2.43 -9.48 15.15
N PHE A 13 1.24 -10.05 15.39
CA PHE A 13 1.00 -11.48 15.22
C PHE A 13 0.51 -11.83 13.82
N LYS A 14 0.34 -10.84 12.96
CA LYS A 14 -0.19 -11.01 11.59
C LYS A 14 0.71 -10.40 10.52
N THR A 15 2.01 -10.49 10.72
CA THR A 15 2.98 -9.98 9.75
C THR A 15 2.93 -10.74 8.43
N LYS A 16 2.63 -12.04 8.48
CA LYS A 16 2.49 -12.85 7.26
C LYS A 16 1.28 -12.42 6.43
N GLU A 17 0.18 -12.11 7.09
CA GLU A 17 -1.02 -11.61 6.43
C GLU A 17 -0.75 -10.23 5.82
N PHE A 18 -0.03 -9.36 6.52
CA PHE A 18 0.36 -8.06 5.97
C PHE A 18 1.27 -8.20 4.76
N GLU A 19 2.22 -9.14 4.80
CA GLU A 19 3.07 -9.44 3.64
C GLU A 19 2.22 -9.88 2.44
N GLN A 20 1.25 -10.76 2.66
CA GLN A 20 0.35 -11.22 1.61
C GLN A 20 -0.47 -10.06 1.04
N TYR A 21 -0.96 -9.17 1.90
CA TYR A 21 -1.66 -7.97 1.50
C TYR A 21 -0.81 -7.11 0.56
N GLY A 22 0.46 -6.91 0.90
CA GLY A 22 1.40 -6.17 0.05
C GLY A 22 1.59 -6.83 -1.30
N LYS A 23 1.73 -8.15 -1.32
CA LYS A 23 1.88 -8.90 -2.58
C LYS A 23 0.66 -8.78 -3.47
N MET A 24 -0.52 -8.58 -2.90
CA MET A 24 -1.74 -8.38 -3.68
C MET A 24 -1.75 -7.00 -4.34
N TRP A 25 -1.31 -5.95 -3.62
CA TRP A 25 -1.39 -4.58 -4.12
C TRP A 25 -0.29 -4.19 -5.11
N ILE A 26 0.92 -4.75 -4.98
CA ILE A 26 2.04 -4.36 -5.84
C ILE A 26 1.70 -4.47 -7.33
N PRO A 27 1.22 -5.63 -7.84
CA PRO A 27 0.89 -5.73 -9.26
C PRO A 27 -0.32 -4.86 -9.65
N LEU A 28 -1.26 -4.64 -8.74
CA LEU A 28 -2.43 -3.83 -9.04
C LEU A 28 -2.06 -2.36 -9.28
N VAL A 29 -1.24 -1.80 -8.43
CA VAL A 29 -0.76 -0.42 -8.60
C VAL A 29 0.01 -0.29 -9.92
N ASN A 30 0.89 -1.25 -10.21
CA ASN A 30 1.68 -1.26 -11.44
C ASN A 30 0.82 -1.35 -12.69
N GLU A 31 -0.27 -2.11 -12.65
CA GLU A 31 -1.21 -2.24 -13.77
C GLU A 31 -2.10 -1.00 -13.94
N MET A 32 -2.31 -0.24 -12.88
CA MET A 32 -3.23 0.89 -12.85
C MET A 32 -2.56 2.26 -12.99
N GLY A 33 -1.35 2.29 -13.54
CA GLY A 33 -0.67 3.53 -13.91
C GLY A 33 0.36 4.03 -12.91
N GLY A 34 0.61 3.29 -11.85
CA GLY A 34 1.62 3.65 -10.85
C GLY A 34 2.88 2.81 -10.97
N ILE A 35 3.83 3.12 -10.10
CA ILE A 35 5.05 2.34 -9.92
C ILE A 35 5.16 2.04 -8.44
N HIS A 36 5.00 0.78 -8.07
CA HIS A 36 5.11 0.37 -6.67
C HIS A 36 6.57 0.11 -6.32
N HIS A 37 7.05 0.76 -5.26
CA HIS A 37 8.43 0.62 -4.78
C HIS A 37 8.58 -0.48 -3.74
N GLY A 38 7.48 -1.07 -3.33
CA GLY A 38 7.47 -2.21 -2.42
C GLY A 38 6.86 -1.90 -1.07
N TYR A 39 6.64 -2.97 -0.33
CA TYR A 39 6.26 -2.93 1.08
C TYR A 39 7.49 -3.22 1.92
N PHE A 40 7.52 -2.64 3.11
CA PHE A 40 8.64 -2.81 4.03
C PHE A 40 8.07 -3.29 5.36
N LEU A 41 8.49 -4.50 5.76
CA LEU A 41 7.99 -5.15 6.96
C LEU A 41 8.94 -4.92 8.12
N PRO A 42 8.47 -5.08 9.38
CA PRO A 42 9.36 -5.03 10.53
C PRO A 42 10.49 -6.07 10.41
N HIS A 43 11.70 -5.66 10.74
CA HIS A 43 12.87 -6.54 10.81
C HIS A 43 13.60 -6.29 12.13
N GLU A 44 14.27 -5.15 12.25
CA GLU A 44 14.83 -4.67 13.52
C GLU A 44 14.13 -3.37 13.87
N GLY A 45 13.71 -3.21 15.12
CA GLY A 45 12.98 -2.04 15.59
C GLY A 45 11.56 -2.38 16.00
N ALA A 46 10.62 -1.47 15.80
CA ALA A 46 9.22 -1.69 16.16
C ALA A 46 8.66 -2.89 15.39
N ASN A 47 7.97 -3.79 16.08
CA ASN A 47 7.43 -5.01 15.50
C ASN A 47 6.05 -4.82 14.86
N ASN A 48 5.50 -3.61 14.93
CA ASN A 48 4.13 -3.31 14.50
C ASN A 48 4.05 -2.18 13.47
N ILE A 49 5.17 -1.80 12.86
CA ILE A 49 5.20 -0.73 11.86
C ILE A 49 5.65 -1.29 10.52
N GLY A 50 4.82 -1.09 9.51
CA GLY A 50 5.15 -1.43 8.13
C GLY A 50 4.98 -0.21 7.24
N TYR A 51 5.57 -0.25 6.05
CA TYR A 51 5.51 0.87 5.11
C TYR A 51 5.20 0.38 3.71
N ALA A 52 4.59 1.25 2.91
CA ALA A 52 4.46 1.06 1.47
C ALA A 52 4.76 2.37 0.79
N LEU A 53 5.43 2.29 -0.35
CA LEU A 53 5.78 3.45 -1.17
C LEU A 53 5.41 3.14 -2.62
N PHE A 54 4.67 4.04 -3.24
CA PHE A 54 4.39 3.92 -4.67
C PHE A 54 4.21 5.31 -5.28
N SER A 55 4.52 5.43 -6.56
CA SER A 55 4.52 6.70 -7.27
C SER A 55 3.52 6.71 -8.41
N PHE A 56 2.98 7.90 -8.69
CA PHE A 56 2.15 8.18 -9.85
C PHE A 56 2.69 9.43 -10.55
N PRO A 57 2.43 9.60 -11.85
CA PRO A 57 2.90 10.81 -12.56
C PRO A 57 2.40 12.11 -11.95
N SER A 58 1.19 12.11 -11.36
CA SER A 58 0.58 13.30 -10.76
C SER A 58 -0.48 12.89 -9.75
N LEU A 59 -0.94 13.85 -8.95
CA LEU A 59 -2.10 13.63 -8.07
C LEU A 59 -3.35 13.28 -8.87
N ALA A 60 -3.51 13.86 -10.07
CA ALA A 60 -4.65 13.56 -10.92
C ALA A 60 -4.68 12.09 -11.34
N THR A 61 -3.54 11.52 -11.72
CA THR A 61 -3.46 10.10 -12.07
C THR A 61 -3.69 9.21 -10.86
N TYR A 62 -3.24 9.64 -9.68
CA TYR A 62 -3.54 8.93 -8.44
C TYR A 62 -5.04 8.93 -8.16
N GLU A 63 -5.72 10.05 -8.35
CA GLU A 63 -7.18 10.13 -8.16
C GLU A 63 -7.92 9.19 -9.12
N GLU A 64 -7.47 9.10 -10.37
CA GLU A 64 -8.04 8.16 -11.34
C GLU A 64 -7.89 6.72 -10.87
N TYR A 65 -6.72 6.37 -10.35
CA TYR A 65 -6.47 5.05 -9.75
C TYR A 65 -7.44 4.79 -8.60
N ARG A 66 -7.59 5.74 -7.68
CA ARG A 66 -8.50 5.60 -6.55
C ARG A 66 -9.95 5.40 -7.00
N ALA A 67 -10.36 6.12 -8.02
CA ALA A 67 -11.72 6.03 -8.55
C ALA A 67 -12.03 4.66 -9.17
N LYS A 68 -11.00 3.96 -9.69
CA LYS A 68 -11.16 2.65 -10.31
C LYS A 68 -11.21 1.49 -9.31
N ILE A 69 -10.75 1.70 -8.08
CA ILE A 69 -10.67 0.63 -7.08
C ILE A 69 -12.02 -0.09 -6.87
N PRO A 70 -13.17 0.60 -6.70
CA PRO A 70 -14.43 -0.10 -6.49
C PRO A 70 -14.87 -1.00 -7.64
N THR A 71 -14.40 -0.75 -8.85
CA THR A 71 -14.73 -1.57 -10.03
C THR A 71 -13.67 -2.63 -10.31
N CYS A 72 -12.59 -2.67 -9.54
CA CYS A 72 -11.51 -3.63 -9.68
C CYS A 72 -11.73 -4.79 -8.73
N ALA A 73 -12.09 -5.96 -9.25
CA ALA A 73 -12.40 -7.14 -8.43
C ALA A 73 -11.22 -7.55 -7.55
N LYS A 74 -10.00 -7.52 -8.09
CA LYS A 74 -8.79 -7.88 -7.33
C LYS A 74 -8.46 -6.84 -6.26
N CYS A 75 -8.74 -5.55 -6.52
CA CYS A 75 -8.57 -4.51 -5.52
C CYS A 75 -9.52 -4.74 -4.35
N MET A 76 -10.76 -5.03 -4.64
CA MET A 76 -11.77 -5.30 -3.60
C MET A 76 -11.46 -6.56 -2.81
N GLU A 77 -10.86 -7.56 -3.46
CA GLU A 77 -10.38 -8.77 -2.79
C GLU A 77 -9.27 -8.44 -1.78
N ALA A 78 -8.32 -7.57 -2.17
CA ALA A 78 -7.26 -7.15 -1.27
C ALA A 78 -7.81 -6.37 -0.06
N ILE A 79 -8.78 -5.49 -0.29
CA ILE A 79 -9.43 -4.73 0.77
C ILE A 79 -10.14 -5.68 1.75
N ARG A 80 -10.90 -6.65 1.22
CA ARG A 80 -11.58 -7.65 2.05
C ARG A 80 -10.60 -8.49 2.86
N PHE A 81 -9.49 -8.87 2.25
CA PHE A 81 -8.45 -9.63 2.93
C PHE A 81 -7.95 -8.90 4.17
N ALA A 82 -7.68 -7.60 4.06
CA ALA A 82 -7.26 -6.78 5.20
C ALA A 82 -8.35 -6.70 6.27
N GLU A 83 -9.60 -6.55 5.85
CA GLU A 83 -10.73 -6.48 6.78
C GLU A 83 -10.93 -7.80 7.53
N GLU A 84 -10.86 -8.92 6.84
CA GLU A 84 -11.07 -10.25 7.43
C GLU A 84 -9.92 -10.66 8.35
N THR A 85 -8.69 -10.38 7.96
CA THR A 85 -7.51 -10.77 8.75
C THR A 85 -7.23 -9.82 9.90
N ARG A 86 -7.69 -8.56 9.81
CA ARG A 86 -7.39 -7.53 10.80
C ARG A 86 -5.88 -7.30 10.96
N CYS A 87 -5.12 -7.50 9.90
CA CYS A 87 -3.67 -7.33 9.96
C CYS A 87 -3.24 -5.86 10.03
N ILE A 88 -4.11 -4.93 9.60
CA ILE A 88 -3.86 -3.50 9.65
C ILE A 88 -4.76 -2.88 10.72
N LEU A 89 -4.16 -2.25 11.72
CA LEU A 89 -4.90 -1.62 12.82
C LEU A 89 -5.20 -0.15 12.51
N SER A 90 -4.24 0.54 11.89
CA SER A 90 -4.40 1.92 11.45
C SER A 90 -3.32 2.26 10.43
N PHE A 91 -3.45 3.39 9.75
CA PHE A 91 -2.42 3.84 8.81
C PHE A 91 -2.47 5.35 8.63
N GLU A 92 -1.33 5.88 8.17
CA GLU A 92 -1.18 7.27 7.75
C GLU A 92 -0.81 7.29 6.27
N ARG A 93 -1.41 8.19 5.50
CA ARG A 93 -1.09 8.37 4.09
C ARG A 93 -0.60 9.79 3.86
N SER A 94 0.54 9.92 3.21
CA SER A 94 1.13 11.21 2.86
C SER A 94 1.64 11.17 1.44
N PHE A 95 1.71 12.33 0.82
CA PHE A 95 2.24 12.48 -0.53
C PHE A 95 3.50 13.33 -0.48
N MET A 96 4.54 12.86 -1.15
CA MET A 96 5.84 13.51 -1.14
C MET A 96 6.36 13.62 -2.56
N LYS A 97 7.26 14.56 -2.76
CA LYS A 97 7.95 14.71 -4.05
C LYS A 97 9.22 13.85 -3.98
N PRO A 98 9.36 12.83 -4.84
CA PRO A 98 10.54 11.99 -4.79
C PRO A 98 11.76 12.68 -5.36
N VAL A 99 12.92 12.39 -4.78
CA VAL A 99 14.22 12.82 -5.29
C VAL A 99 15.08 11.56 -5.39
N PHE A 100 15.40 11.15 -6.61
CA PHE A 100 16.16 9.93 -6.85
C PHE A 100 17.62 10.20 -7.24
N GLU A 101 17.95 11.43 -7.54
CA GLU A 101 19.30 11.85 -7.93
C GLU A 101 19.68 13.17 -7.29
#